data_22e4e93e49d12241034de55ad16984d5
#
_entry.id   22e4e93e49d12241034de55ad16984d5
#
_cell.length_a   1.000
_cell.length_b   1.000
_cell.length_c   1.000
_cell.angle_alpha   90.00
_cell.angle_beta   90.00
_cell.angle_gamma   90.00
#
_symmetry.space_group_name_H-M   'P 1'
#
loop_
_entity.id
_entity.type
_entity.pdbx_description
1 polymer ?
#
loop_
_entity_poly.entity_id
_entity_poly.type
_entity_poly.pdbx_seq_one_letter_code
_entity_poly.pdbx_strand_id
1 'polypeptide(L)'
;VTKTNACLCDERTDELLFAPLVDRFGRVAKKLRLSVTDRCNFRCHFCMPLNPVWLPKEQILTYEEMGRVAQILARMGVTKIRLSGGEPLVRRDVERLVAMLSAIPEVESVTMTTNGFFLPEMAERLKKAGLTGVTVSLHSLKPDRFEGIVGRKEVFDRVMAGIQKARQFGLPVKVNVVITRGCNDDEILDFAELARRTGMTVRFIEYMPFDGQKLWSPERLVSGDEILRTINRHFPLVALPREPGSTAQVYRFADGALGEIAVITSMTMPFCHDCDRIRLTADGKIVPCLFSKDEYDLRPLLRGGADDATIARFIRHAFWRKFSGVATLLETAQYVGHVRPMHTIGG
;
A
#
# COMPACT_ATOMS: atom_id res chain seq x y z
N VAL A 1 -38.88 -5.21 -46.84
CA VAL A 1 -38.55 -4.04 -46.02
C VAL A 1 -38.02 -4.55 -44.67
N THR A 2 -36.73 -4.81 -44.62
CA THR A 2 -36.01 -5.26 -43.41
C THR A 2 -35.48 -4.02 -42.71
N LYS A 3 -36.06 -3.69 -41.57
CA LYS A 3 -35.51 -2.69 -40.64
C LYS A 3 -34.38 -3.35 -39.82
N THR A 4 -33.17 -2.99 -40.14
CA THR A 4 -31.99 -3.23 -39.30
C THR A 4 -32.17 -2.45 -38.00
N ASN A 5 -32.42 -3.16 -36.89
CA ASN A 5 -32.27 -2.59 -35.55
C ASN A 5 -30.79 -2.35 -35.30
N ALA A 6 -30.31 -1.15 -35.54
CA ALA A 6 -29.08 -0.68 -34.95
C ALA A 6 -29.27 -0.59 -33.44
N CYS A 7 -28.57 -1.45 -32.72
CA CYS A 7 -28.47 -1.38 -31.26
C CYS A 7 -27.77 -0.06 -30.93
N LEU A 8 -28.54 0.96 -30.58
CA LEU A 8 -28.05 2.16 -29.94
C LEU A 8 -27.52 1.72 -28.55
N CYS A 9 -26.25 1.39 -28.47
CA CYS A 9 -25.54 1.34 -27.20
C CYS A 9 -25.63 2.76 -26.63
N ASP A 10 -26.47 2.90 -25.60
CA ASP A 10 -26.82 4.19 -25.01
C ASP A 10 -25.54 4.75 -24.38
N GLU A 11 -24.95 5.81 -24.95
CA GLU A 11 -23.76 6.52 -24.43
C GLU A 11 -23.94 6.91 -22.95
N ARG A 12 -25.17 7.17 -22.52
CA ARG A 12 -25.53 7.42 -21.11
C ARG A 12 -25.32 6.24 -20.18
N THR A 13 -25.43 5.00 -20.69
CA THR A 13 -25.15 3.78 -19.91
C THR A 13 -23.64 3.62 -19.65
N ASP A 14 -22.81 3.99 -20.60
CA ASP A 14 -21.36 3.96 -20.47
C ASP A 14 -20.83 5.08 -19.53
N GLU A 15 -21.39 6.29 -19.63
CA GLU A 15 -21.05 7.39 -18.70
C GLU A 15 -21.35 7.04 -17.26
N LEU A 16 -22.51 6.43 -16.98
CA LEU A 16 -22.87 5.97 -15.62
C LEU A 16 -22.00 4.84 -15.14
N LEU A 17 -21.55 3.96 -16.04
CA LEU A 17 -20.73 2.81 -15.70
C LEU A 17 -19.32 3.20 -15.27
N PHE A 18 -18.73 4.22 -15.88
CA PHE A 18 -17.43 4.77 -15.55
C PHE A 18 -17.50 6.02 -14.64
N ALA A 19 -18.68 6.36 -14.12
CA ALA A 19 -18.83 7.37 -13.08
C ALA A 19 -17.95 7.01 -11.85
N PRO A 20 -17.58 7.99 -10.99
CA PRO A 20 -16.74 7.74 -9.83
C PRO A 20 -17.15 6.52 -9.02
N LEU A 21 -16.16 5.74 -8.60
CA LEU A 21 -16.37 4.50 -7.85
C LEU A 21 -16.66 4.82 -6.38
N VAL A 22 -17.93 4.68 -5.98
CA VAL A 22 -18.43 5.05 -4.65
C VAL A 22 -18.92 3.80 -3.92
N ASP A 23 -18.62 3.68 -2.62
CA ASP A 23 -19.14 2.62 -1.77
C ASP A 23 -20.47 3.04 -1.09
N ARG A 24 -21.11 2.07 -0.39
CA ARG A 24 -22.40 2.31 0.30
C ARG A 24 -22.36 3.33 1.44
N PHE A 25 -21.17 3.82 1.81
CA PHE A 25 -20.96 4.85 2.83
C PHE A 25 -20.58 6.20 2.21
N GLY A 26 -20.67 6.35 0.88
CA GLY A 26 -20.33 7.56 0.15
C GLY A 26 -18.83 7.80 -0.04
N ARG A 27 -17.96 6.83 0.29
CA ARG A 27 -16.51 7.00 0.13
C ARG A 27 -16.12 6.72 -1.32
N VAL A 28 -15.38 7.67 -1.92
CA VAL A 28 -14.96 7.61 -3.33
C VAL A 28 -13.58 6.98 -3.42
N ALA A 29 -13.41 5.98 -4.28
CA ALA A 29 -12.09 5.40 -4.55
C ALA A 29 -11.24 6.38 -5.37
N LYS A 30 -10.08 6.76 -4.82
CA LYS A 30 -9.07 7.60 -5.46
C LYS A 30 -7.72 6.90 -5.59
N LYS A 31 -7.49 5.83 -4.82
CA LYS A 31 -6.20 5.19 -4.69
C LYS A 31 -6.29 3.68 -4.91
N LEU A 32 -5.59 3.17 -5.91
CA LEU A 32 -5.38 1.72 -6.12
C LEU A 32 -4.13 1.27 -5.36
N ARG A 33 -4.26 0.21 -4.55
CA ARG A 33 -3.15 -0.61 -4.07
C ARG A 33 -3.04 -1.83 -4.96
N LEU A 34 -1.98 -1.93 -5.74
CA LEU A 34 -1.75 -3.01 -6.69
C LEU A 34 -0.61 -3.91 -6.20
N SER A 35 -0.96 -5.14 -5.80
CA SER A 35 0.02 -6.17 -5.49
C SER A 35 0.50 -6.81 -6.79
N VAL A 36 1.79 -6.73 -7.07
CA VAL A 36 2.35 -7.27 -8.33
C VAL A 36 2.84 -8.71 -8.19
N THR A 37 3.06 -9.17 -6.96
CA THR A 37 3.51 -10.53 -6.64
C THR A 37 3.24 -10.82 -5.15
N ASP A 38 3.10 -12.07 -4.80
CA ASP A 38 3.10 -12.55 -3.42
C ASP A 38 4.52 -12.85 -2.90
N ARG A 39 5.50 -13.01 -3.80
CA ARG A 39 6.89 -13.36 -3.46
C ARG A 39 7.64 -12.21 -2.83
N CYS A 40 8.48 -12.53 -1.83
CA CYS A 40 9.37 -11.58 -1.17
C CYS A 40 10.72 -12.25 -0.88
N ASN A 41 11.78 -11.47 -0.94
CA ASN A 41 13.13 -11.89 -0.58
C ASN A 41 13.45 -11.73 0.93
N PHE A 42 12.52 -11.19 1.73
CA PHE A 42 12.58 -11.09 3.20
C PHE A 42 11.53 -11.98 3.86
N ARG A 43 11.66 -12.18 5.19
CA ARG A 43 10.75 -12.97 6.04
C ARG A 43 10.38 -12.19 7.30
N CYS A 44 9.94 -10.94 7.11
CA CYS A 44 9.58 -10.09 8.24
C CYS A 44 8.51 -10.75 9.13
N HIS A 45 8.80 -10.88 10.41
CA HIS A 45 7.96 -11.62 11.36
C HIS A 45 6.53 -11.05 11.48
N PHE A 46 6.36 -9.74 11.27
CA PHE A 46 5.05 -9.07 11.32
C PHE A 46 4.28 -9.12 9.98
N CYS A 47 4.80 -9.75 8.93
CA CYS A 47 4.24 -9.71 7.58
C CYS A 47 3.86 -11.08 7.03
N MET A 48 4.71 -12.09 7.20
CA MET A 48 4.51 -13.39 6.56
C MET A 48 4.95 -14.57 7.44
N PRO A 49 4.45 -15.79 7.13
CA PRO A 49 4.93 -17.00 7.81
C PRO A 49 6.40 -17.29 7.44
N LEU A 50 7.08 -18.10 8.26
CA LEU A 50 8.45 -18.54 8.00
C LEU A 50 8.55 -19.32 6.68
N ASN A 51 7.57 -20.18 6.42
CA ASN A 51 7.48 -21.02 5.23
C ASN A 51 6.24 -20.63 4.42
N PRO A 52 6.30 -19.55 3.62
CA PRO A 52 5.17 -19.10 2.82
C PRO A 52 4.91 -20.07 1.66
N VAL A 53 3.63 -20.31 1.37
CA VAL A 53 3.19 -21.01 0.16
C VAL A 53 2.94 -19.95 -0.92
N TRP A 54 3.69 -20.07 -2.03
CA TRP A 54 3.60 -19.12 -3.12
C TRP A 54 2.52 -19.49 -4.13
N LEU A 55 1.89 -18.48 -4.69
CA LEU A 55 0.97 -18.67 -5.80
C LEU A 55 1.70 -19.30 -7.01
N PRO A 56 1.08 -20.25 -7.70
CA PRO A 56 1.55 -20.71 -9.01
C PRO A 56 1.65 -19.53 -9.98
N LYS A 57 2.65 -19.56 -10.87
CA LYS A 57 2.89 -18.47 -11.82
C LYS A 57 1.66 -18.17 -12.69
N GLU A 58 0.92 -19.20 -13.06
CA GLU A 58 -0.28 -19.13 -13.86
C GLU A 58 -1.46 -18.40 -13.17
N GLN A 59 -1.41 -18.31 -11.86
CA GLN A 59 -2.41 -17.57 -11.09
C GLN A 59 -2.08 -16.08 -10.94
N ILE A 60 -0.83 -15.69 -11.15
CA ILE A 60 -0.42 -14.28 -11.11
C ILE A 60 -0.91 -13.57 -12.37
N LEU A 61 -1.50 -12.40 -12.22
CA LEU A 61 -1.88 -11.53 -13.34
C LEU A 61 -0.65 -11.11 -14.16
N THR A 62 -0.80 -11.01 -15.47
CA THR A 62 0.21 -10.39 -16.33
C THR A 62 0.24 -8.88 -16.13
N TYR A 63 1.24 -8.19 -16.67
CA TYR A 63 1.30 -6.73 -16.61
C TYR A 63 0.19 -6.10 -17.46
N GLU A 64 -0.17 -6.72 -18.56
CA GLU A 64 -1.26 -6.32 -19.45
C GLU A 64 -2.61 -6.43 -18.73
N GLU A 65 -2.87 -7.55 -18.02
CA GLU A 65 -4.06 -7.73 -17.20
C GLU A 65 -4.14 -6.66 -16.09
N MET A 66 -3.03 -6.40 -15.38
CA MET A 66 -2.94 -5.36 -14.35
C MET A 66 -3.16 -3.95 -14.92
N GLY A 67 -2.53 -3.65 -16.05
CA GLY A 67 -2.68 -2.38 -16.77
C GLY A 67 -4.13 -2.14 -17.19
N ARG A 68 -4.79 -3.16 -17.76
CA ARG A 68 -6.20 -3.09 -18.15
C ARG A 68 -7.11 -2.76 -16.97
N VAL A 69 -6.96 -3.45 -15.86
CA VAL A 69 -7.75 -3.16 -14.64
C VAL A 69 -7.46 -1.76 -14.11
N ALA A 70 -6.20 -1.32 -14.11
CA ALA A 70 -5.82 0.01 -13.69
C ALA A 70 -6.44 1.10 -14.58
N GLN A 71 -6.49 0.89 -15.90
CA GLN A 71 -7.11 1.80 -16.85
C GLN A 71 -8.64 1.92 -16.61
N ILE A 72 -9.32 0.79 -16.40
CA ILE A 72 -10.74 0.78 -16.04
C ILE A 72 -10.98 1.56 -14.74
N LEU A 73 -10.16 1.30 -13.70
CA LEU A 73 -10.27 2.03 -12.42
C LEU A 73 -9.95 3.51 -12.56
N ALA A 74 -9.02 3.89 -13.44
CA ALA A 74 -8.67 5.28 -13.71
C ALA A 74 -9.88 6.02 -14.33
N ARG A 75 -10.54 5.44 -15.33
CA ARG A 75 -11.81 5.95 -15.87
C ARG A 75 -12.91 6.07 -14.80
N MET A 76 -12.88 5.23 -13.75
CA MET A 76 -13.79 5.29 -12.60
C MET A 76 -13.31 6.25 -11.49
N GLY A 77 -12.33 7.10 -11.75
CA GLY A 77 -11.88 8.18 -10.88
C GLY A 77 -10.72 7.85 -9.94
N VAL A 78 -10.03 6.71 -10.13
CA VAL A 78 -8.79 6.41 -9.41
C VAL A 78 -7.63 7.14 -10.08
N THR A 79 -6.97 8.05 -9.35
CA THR A 79 -5.88 8.89 -9.88
C THR A 79 -4.50 8.54 -9.30
N LYS A 80 -4.43 7.73 -8.24
CA LYS A 80 -3.16 7.40 -7.58
C LYS A 80 -2.99 5.89 -7.46
N ILE A 81 -1.87 5.39 -7.98
CA ILE A 81 -1.56 3.95 -7.94
C ILE A 81 -0.34 3.73 -7.05
N ARG A 82 -0.44 2.75 -6.16
CA ARG A 82 0.70 2.30 -5.37
C ARG A 82 0.98 0.83 -5.63
N LEU A 83 2.15 0.56 -6.18
CA LEU A 83 2.67 -0.78 -6.35
C LEU A 83 3.17 -1.33 -5.02
N SER A 84 2.85 -2.57 -4.76
CA SER A 84 3.29 -3.35 -3.60
C SER A 84 3.26 -4.84 -3.95
N GLY A 85 3.19 -5.69 -2.95
CA GLY A 85 3.08 -7.13 -3.11
C GLY A 85 3.65 -7.81 -1.88
N GLY A 86 4.36 -8.92 -2.07
CA GLY A 86 5.45 -9.29 -1.22
C GLY A 86 6.54 -8.23 -1.36
N GLU A 87 7.47 -8.41 -2.29
CA GLU A 87 8.39 -7.35 -2.69
C GLU A 87 8.25 -7.09 -4.20
N PRO A 88 7.79 -5.90 -4.61
CA PRO A 88 7.53 -5.64 -6.04
C PRO A 88 8.77 -5.73 -6.91
N LEU A 89 9.95 -5.41 -6.36
CA LEU A 89 11.21 -5.42 -7.11
C LEU A 89 11.79 -6.83 -7.36
N VAL A 90 11.21 -7.90 -6.80
CA VAL A 90 11.57 -9.28 -7.21
C VAL A 90 10.86 -9.70 -8.49
N ARG A 91 9.81 -9.00 -8.90
CA ARG A 91 9.12 -9.29 -10.15
C ARG A 91 9.92 -8.71 -11.31
N ARG A 92 10.34 -9.59 -12.23
CA ARG A 92 11.16 -9.21 -13.39
C ARG A 92 10.47 -8.13 -14.21
N ASP A 93 11.26 -7.16 -14.68
CA ASP A 93 10.83 -6.08 -15.59
C ASP A 93 9.65 -5.24 -15.03
N VAL A 94 9.57 -5.06 -13.71
CA VAL A 94 8.47 -4.30 -13.06
C VAL A 94 8.41 -2.84 -13.52
N GLU A 95 9.52 -2.28 -14.00
CA GLU A 95 9.57 -0.95 -14.61
C GLU A 95 8.68 -0.84 -15.86
N ARG A 96 8.43 -1.94 -16.60
CA ARG A 96 7.47 -1.96 -17.70
C ARG A 96 6.06 -1.67 -17.21
N LEU A 97 5.66 -2.29 -16.09
CA LEU A 97 4.36 -1.99 -15.48
C LEU A 97 4.29 -0.55 -15.01
N VAL A 98 5.36 -0.02 -14.39
CA VAL A 98 5.42 1.39 -14.00
C VAL A 98 5.17 2.29 -15.22
N ALA A 99 5.85 2.04 -16.35
CA ALA A 99 5.67 2.81 -17.58
C ALA A 99 4.24 2.72 -18.12
N MET A 100 3.66 1.52 -18.16
CA MET A 100 2.27 1.32 -18.59
C MET A 100 1.28 2.11 -17.72
N LEU A 101 1.45 2.09 -16.40
CA LEU A 101 0.56 2.79 -15.46
C LEU A 101 0.74 4.30 -15.51
N SER A 102 1.97 4.78 -15.68
CA SER A 102 2.28 6.20 -15.78
C SER A 102 1.81 6.83 -17.10
N ALA A 103 1.57 6.00 -18.12
CA ALA A 103 1.02 6.45 -19.40
C ALA A 103 -0.51 6.60 -19.41
N ILE A 104 -1.21 6.17 -18.36
CA ILE A 104 -2.67 6.34 -18.25
C ILE A 104 -2.97 7.82 -17.94
N PRO A 105 -3.73 8.53 -18.78
CA PRO A 105 -3.90 9.98 -18.67
C PRO A 105 -4.48 10.45 -17.33
N GLU A 106 -5.40 9.67 -16.75
CA GLU A 106 -6.07 10.01 -15.49
C GLU A 106 -5.19 9.74 -14.25
N VAL A 107 -4.04 9.06 -14.42
CA VAL A 107 -3.16 8.70 -13.30
C VAL A 107 -2.18 9.82 -13.01
N GLU A 108 -2.38 10.49 -11.89
CA GLU A 108 -1.54 11.61 -11.39
C GLU A 108 -0.20 11.10 -10.81
N SER A 109 -0.20 9.90 -10.22
CA SER A 109 1.01 9.37 -9.57
C SER A 109 1.05 7.86 -9.50
N VAL A 110 2.23 7.31 -9.78
CA VAL A 110 2.58 5.91 -9.56
C VAL A 110 3.69 5.85 -8.52
N THR A 111 3.41 5.28 -7.36
CA THR A 111 4.36 5.14 -6.25
C THR A 111 4.58 3.67 -5.92
N MET A 112 5.62 3.36 -5.16
CA MET A 112 5.95 1.98 -4.79
C MET A 112 6.27 1.88 -3.30
N THR A 113 5.82 0.79 -2.66
CA THR A 113 6.32 0.36 -1.34
C THR A 113 7.26 -0.81 -1.56
N THR A 114 8.47 -0.73 -1.03
CA THR A 114 9.53 -1.72 -1.23
C THR A 114 10.34 -1.92 0.05
N ASN A 115 10.99 -3.06 0.19
CA ASN A 115 11.98 -3.29 1.23
C ASN A 115 13.36 -2.66 0.92
N GLY A 116 13.52 -2.05 -0.26
CA GLY A 116 14.71 -1.30 -0.64
C GLY A 116 15.90 -2.13 -1.14
N PHE A 117 15.88 -3.44 -0.99
CA PHE A 117 17.04 -4.31 -1.29
C PHE A 117 17.51 -4.22 -2.75
N PHE A 118 16.60 -4.07 -3.71
CA PHE A 118 16.92 -3.98 -5.14
C PHE A 118 16.96 -2.54 -5.68
N LEU A 119 16.71 -1.52 -4.84
CA LEU A 119 16.76 -0.14 -5.27
C LEU A 119 18.13 0.33 -5.80
N PRO A 120 19.29 -0.16 -5.28
CA PRO A 120 20.57 0.29 -5.81
C PRO A 120 20.69 0.13 -7.33
N GLU A 121 20.16 -0.95 -7.89
CA GLU A 121 20.22 -1.27 -9.31
C GLU A 121 19.00 -0.76 -10.10
N MET A 122 17.87 -0.54 -9.42
CA MET A 122 16.59 -0.30 -10.10
C MET A 122 16.11 1.15 -10.04
N ALA A 123 16.62 1.96 -9.10
CA ALA A 123 16.09 3.31 -8.85
C ALA A 123 16.08 4.19 -10.11
N GLU A 124 17.14 4.18 -10.90
CA GLU A 124 17.24 4.96 -12.13
C GLU A 124 16.19 4.51 -13.18
N ARG A 125 16.09 3.19 -13.42
CA ARG A 125 15.12 2.63 -14.38
C ARG A 125 13.68 2.91 -13.96
N LEU A 126 13.37 2.79 -12.67
CA LEU A 126 12.06 3.11 -12.12
C LEU A 126 11.72 4.60 -12.29
N LYS A 127 12.68 5.49 -12.04
CA LYS A 127 12.49 6.93 -12.28
C LYS A 127 12.22 7.24 -13.75
N LYS A 128 13.02 6.66 -14.67
CA LYS A 128 12.83 6.81 -16.12
C LYS A 128 11.50 6.25 -16.61
N ALA A 129 10.99 5.20 -15.96
CA ALA A 129 9.67 4.61 -16.23
C ALA A 129 8.49 5.45 -15.73
N GLY A 130 8.73 6.56 -15.01
CA GLY A 130 7.67 7.44 -14.52
C GLY A 130 7.27 7.21 -13.05
N LEU A 131 8.05 6.44 -12.28
CA LEU A 131 7.77 6.32 -10.84
C LEU A 131 7.92 7.69 -10.15
N THR A 132 6.91 8.08 -9.37
CA THR A 132 6.84 9.41 -8.73
C THR A 132 7.37 9.43 -7.31
N GLY A 133 7.61 8.28 -6.68
CA GLY A 133 8.18 8.18 -5.34
C GLY A 133 8.20 6.77 -4.79
N VAL A 134 9.06 6.55 -3.81
CA VAL A 134 9.19 5.27 -3.12
C VAL A 134 8.94 5.42 -1.62
N THR A 135 8.38 4.37 -1.04
CA THR A 135 8.31 4.20 0.41
C THR A 135 9.14 2.97 0.77
N VAL A 136 10.21 3.16 1.52
CA VAL A 136 11.10 2.07 1.92
C VAL A 136 10.74 1.60 3.32
N SER A 137 10.58 0.30 3.49
CA SER A 137 10.34 -0.34 4.78
C SER A 137 11.68 -0.53 5.51
N LEU A 138 11.89 0.24 6.58
CA LEU A 138 13.10 0.21 7.41
C LEU A 138 12.65 0.12 8.87
N HIS A 139 12.78 -1.06 9.48
CA HIS A 139 12.14 -1.34 10.78
C HIS A 139 13.09 -1.25 11.97
N SER A 140 14.38 -1.00 11.73
CA SER A 140 15.39 -0.67 12.73
C SER A 140 16.54 0.08 12.05
N LEU A 141 17.25 0.91 12.81
CA LEU A 141 18.49 1.59 12.42
C LEU A 141 19.72 0.84 12.93
N LYS A 142 19.53 -0.24 13.69
CA LYS A 142 20.58 -1.14 14.18
C LYS A 142 20.66 -2.35 13.26
N PRO A 143 21.81 -2.58 12.57
CA PRO A 143 21.93 -3.65 11.54
C PRO A 143 21.46 -5.02 12.01
N ASP A 144 21.98 -5.52 13.13
CA ASP A 144 21.63 -6.83 13.66
C ASP A 144 20.14 -6.98 13.97
N ARG A 145 19.52 -5.93 14.55
CA ARG A 145 18.10 -5.90 14.85
C ARG A 145 17.27 -5.86 13.58
N PHE A 146 17.64 -5.03 12.60
CA PHE A 146 16.97 -4.98 11.31
C PHE A 146 16.94 -6.35 10.66
N GLU A 147 18.10 -7.01 10.58
CA GLU A 147 18.26 -8.33 9.98
C GLU A 147 17.48 -9.42 10.72
N GLY A 148 17.42 -9.33 12.05
CA GLY A 148 16.55 -10.18 12.87
C GLY A 148 15.07 -9.98 12.55
N ILE A 149 14.61 -8.72 12.39
CA ILE A 149 13.22 -8.40 12.06
C ILE A 149 12.85 -8.89 10.67
N VAL A 150 13.71 -8.70 9.67
CA VAL A 150 13.43 -9.05 8.28
C VAL A 150 13.79 -10.50 7.92
N GLY A 151 14.39 -11.24 8.86
CA GLY A 151 14.73 -12.66 8.70
C GLY A 151 15.76 -12.92 7.61
N ARG A 152 16.70 -12.00 7.40
CA ARG A 152 17.76 -12.12 6.38
C ARG A 152 19.00 -11.36 6.81
N LYS A 153 20.17 -12.01 6.69
CA LYS A 153 21.48 -11.47 7.02
C LYS A 153 22.09 -10.63 5.88
N GLU A 154 23.01 -9.73 6.25
CA GLU A 154 23.83 -8.92 5.33
C GLU A 154 23.00 -8.06 4.35
N VAL A 155 21.92 -7.47 4.85
CA VAL A 155 21.00 -6.71 4.00
C VAL A 155 20.84 -5.24 4.40
N PHE A 156 21.22 -4.86 5.62
CA PHE A 156 21.01 -3.50 6.13
C PHE A 156 21.70 -2.46 5.26
N ASP A 157 23.01 -2.59 5.01
CA ASP A 157 23.79 -1.64 4.22
C ASP A 157 23.26 -1.52 2.79
N ARG A 158 22.78 -2.63 2.21
CA ARG A 158 22.21 -2.64 0.89
C ARG A 158 20.90 -1.87 0.83
N VAL A 159 20.05 -1.98 1.84
CA VAL A 159 18.80 -1.20 1.94
C VAL A 159 19.12 0.29 2.11
N MET A 160 20.11 0.63 2.95
CA MET A 160 20.55 2.03 3.12
C MET A 160 21.13 2.60 1.82
N ALA A 161 21.94 1.84 1.10
CA ALA A 161 22.41 2.21 -0.24
C ALA A 161 21.25 2.41 -1.23
N GLY A 162 20.19 1.59 -1.13
CA GLY A 162 18.97 1.74 -1.93
C GLY A 162 18.25 3.06 -1.67
N ILE A 163 18.12 3.46 -0.41
CA ILE A 163 17.55 4.77 -0.02
C ILE A 163 18.38 5.91 -0.63
N GLN A 164 19.71 5.84 -0.51
CA GLN A 164 20.62 6.86 -1.05
C GLN A 164 20.51 6.95 -2.58
N LYS A 165 20.52 5.81 -3.28
CA LYS A 165 20.40 5.76 -4.74
C LYS A 165 19.06 6.30 -5.22
N ALA A 166 17.95 5.95 -4.59
CA ALA A 166 16.64 6.50 -4.94
C ALA A 166 16.64 8.04 -4.85
N ARG A 167 17.19 8.61 -3.77
CA ARG A 167 17.32 10.04 -3.59
C ARG A 167 18.26 10.68 -4.62
N GLN A 168 19.39 10.04 -4.93
CA GLN A 168 20.34 10.50 -5.93
C GLN A 168 19.70 10.65 -7.32
N PHE A 169 18.79 9.73 -7.69
CA PHE A 169 18.03 9.79 -8.94
C PHE A 169 16.76 10.64 -8.86
N GLY A 170 16.59 11.44 -7.81
CA GLY A 170 15.46 12.35 -7.66
C GLY A 170 14.11 11.67 -7.42
N LEU A 171 14.10 10.47 -6.84
CA LEU A 171 12.88 9.85 -6.32
C LEU A 171 12.64 10.36 -4.89
N PRO A 172 11.50 10.98 -4.60
CA PRO A 172 11.08 11.25 -3.22
C PRO A 172 11.01 9.94 -2.42
N VAL A 173 11.71 9.90 -1.29
CA VAL A 173 11.77 8.73 -0.41
C VAL A 173 11.02 9.01 0.88
N LYS A 174 10.13 8.11 1.27
CA LYS A 174 9.55 8.02 2.60
C LYS A 174 10.01 6.74 3.27
N VAL A 175 10.21 6.76 4.57
CA VAL A 175 10.57 5.58 5.37
C VAL A 175 9.34 5.12 6.15
N ASN A 176 9.00 3.84 6.05
CA ASN A 176 7.99 3.21 6.90
C ASN A 176 8.69 2.39 8.00
N VAL A 177 8.28 2.58 9.23
CA VAL A 177 8.67 1.74 10.37
C VAL A 177 7.44 1.23 11.09
N VAL A 178 7.33 -0.08 11.26
CA VAL A 178 6.34 -0.70 12.16
C VAL A 178 6.98 -0.76 13.53
N ILE A 179 6.38 -0.09 14.52
CA ILE A 179 6.87 -0.12 15.91
C ILE A 179 6.18 -1.25 16.65
N THR A 180 7.00 -2.06 17.31
CA THR A 180 6.55 -3.22 18.10
C THR A 180 7.23 -3.16 19.45
N ARG A 181 6.43 -3.20 20.52
CA ARG A 181 6.90 -3.13 21.90
C ARG A 181 7.86 -4.28 22.21
N GLY A 182 8.97 -3.93 22.88
CA GLY A 182 10.03 -4.85 23.24
C GLY A 182 10.87 -5.35 22.05
N CYS A 183 10.71 -4.71 20.88
CA CYS A 183 11.49 -5.06 19.69
C CYS A 183 12.29 -3.87 19.15
N ASN A 184 11.63 -2.76 18.80
CA ASN A 184 12.24 -1.56 18.23
C ASN A 184 11.63 -0.25 18.75
N ASP A 185 10.84 -0.30 19.81
CA ASP A 185 10.20 0.86 20.43
C ASP A 185 11.21 1.80 21.11
N ASP A 186 12.41 1.32 21.44
CA ASP A 186 13.55 2.13 21.88
C ASP A 186 14.17 2.99 20.76
N GLU A 187 13.87 2.76 19.48
CA GLU A 187 14.42 3.50 18.34
C GLU A 187 13.50 4.64 17.83
N ILE A 188 12.39 4.94 18.53
CA ILE A 188 11.45 5.99 18.10
C ILE A 188 12.16 7.33 17.92
N LEU A 189 13.04 7.71 18.87
CA LEU A 189 13.81 8.97 18.81
C LEU A 189 14.90 8.92 17.70
N ASP A 190 15.54 7.78 17.50
CA ASP A 190 16.54 7.61 16.45
C ASP A 190 15.93 7.80 15.06
N PHE A 191 14.71 7.28 14.84
CA PHE A 191 13.96 7.51 13.61
C PHE A 191 13.48 8.96 13.45
N ALA A 192 13.12 9.64 14.55
CA ALA A 192 12.79 11.06 14.50
C ALA A 192 14.03 11.89 14.13
N GLU A 193 15.18 11.56 14.69
CA GLU A 193 16.46 12.21 14.34
C GLU A 193 16.87 11.92 12.89
N LEU A 194 16.63 10.69 12.38
CA LEU A 194 16.81 10.38 10.96
C LEU A 194 15.99 11.32 10.07
N ALA A 195 14.70 11.55 10.41
CA ALA A 195 13.86 12.49 9.67
C ALA A 195 14.48 13.90 9.66
N ARG A 196 14.85 14.40 10.84
CA ARG A 196 15.46 15.73 11.03
C ARG A 196 16.70 15.94 10.17
N ARG A 197 17.65 15.01 10.22
CA ARG A 197 18.95 15.11 9.53
C ARG A 197 18.83 14.95 8.02
N THR A 198 17.88 14.14 7.55
CA THR A 198 17.80 13.76 6.14
C THR A 198 16.74 14.52 5.35
N GLY A 199 15.81 15.20 6.01
CA GLY A 199 14.66 15.83 5.37
C GLY A 199 13.60 14.83 4.85
N MET A 200 13.73 13.53 5.15
CA MET A 200 12.74 12.53 4.75
C MET A 200 11.51 12.55 5.66
N THR A 201 10.39 12.06 5.14
CA THR A 201 9.22 11.73 5.96
C THR A 201 9.41 10.32 6.55
N VAL A 202 9.46 10.20 7.88
CA VAL A 202 9.41 8.92 8.59
C VAL A 202 7.98 8.66 9.04
N ARG A 203 7.46 7.48 8.68
CA ARG A 203 6.09 7.06 8.91
C ARG A 203 6.06 5.92 9.91
N PHE A 204 5.65 6.21 11.12
CA PHE A 204 5.44 5.24 12.17
C PHE A 204 4.08 4.55 11.99
N ILE A 205 4.09 3.24 11.97
CA ILE A 205 2.89 2.42 11.73
C ILE A 205 2.64 1.56 12.95
N GLU A 206 1.42 1.61 13.45
CA GLU A 206 0.97 0.69 14.50
C GLU A 206 1.01 -0.76 14.00
N TYR A 207 1.49 -1.65 14.85
CA TYR A 207 1.53 -3.07 14.55
C TYR A 207 0.12 -3.63 14.37
N MET A 208 -0.14 -4.19 13.19
CA MET A 208 -1.44 -4.73 12.82
C MET A 208 -1.41 -6.27 12.81
N PRO A 209 -2.55 -6.93 13.05
CA PRO A 209 -2.65 -8.40 13.12
C PRO A 209 -2.68 -9.06 11.74
N PHE A 210 -1.67 -8.83 10.91
CA PHE A 210 -1.51 -9.44 9.58
C PHE A 210 -0.23 -10.27 9.48
N ASP A 211 0.40 -10.55 10.62
CA ASP A 211 1.58 -11.40 10.65
C ASP A 211 1.19 -12.88 10.42
N GLY A 212 1.93 -13.55 9.55
CA GLY A 212 1.70 -14.97 9.26
C GLY A 212 2.15 -15.91 10.37
N GLN A 213 2.76 -15.38 11.44
CA GLN A 213 3.31 -16.15 12.56
C GLN A 213 2.42 -16.07 13.81
N LYS A 214 1.33 -15.30 13.76
CA LYS A 214 0.37 -15.08 14.85
C LYS A 214 1.04 -14.52 16.14
N LEU A 215 1.99 -13.62 15.96
CA LEU A 215 2.75 -12.99 17.05
C LEU A 215 2.08 -11.72 17.56
N TRP A 216 1.10 -11.19 16.83
CA TRP A 216 0.41 -9.98 17.22
C TRP A 216 -0.38 -10.20 18.52
N SER A 217 -0.25 -9.23 19.42
CA SER A 217 -1.11 -9.10 20.59
C SER A 217 -1.25 -7.62 20.95
N PRO A 218 -2.30 -7.22 21.71
CA PRO A 218 -2.47 -5.85 22.15
C PRO A 218 -1.27 -5.31 22.94
N GLU A 219 -0.60 -6.15 23.73
CA GLU A 219 0.55 -5.77 24.57
C GLU A 219 1.77 -5.40 23.73
N ARG A 220 1.86 -5.91 22.49
CA ARG A 220 2.94 -5.60 21.55
C ARG A 220 2.67 -4.33 20.73
N LEU A 221 1.47 -3.79 20.84
CA LEU A 221 1.11 -2.54 20.18
C LEU A 221 1.75 -1.35 20.90
N VAL A 222 2.38 -0.46 20.13
CA VAL A 222 2.76 0.89 20.55
C VAL A 222 1.84 1.84 19.84
N SER A 223 1.01 2.58 20.59
CA SER A 223 0.01 3.46 19.99
C SER A 223 0.65 4.69 19.33
N GLY A 224 -0.03 5.23 18.30
CA GLY A 224 0.42 6.46 17.66
C GLY A 224 0.54 7.64 18.64
N ASP A 225 -0.32 7.72 19.64
CA ASP A 225 -0.26 8.73 20.68
C ASP A 225 1.00 8.57 21.58
N GLU A 226 1.36 7.34 21.93
CA GLU A 226 2.59 7.06 22.68
C GLU A 226 3.84 7.44 21.86
N ILE A 227 3.87 7.10 20.57
CA ILE A 227 4.95 7.49 19.65
C ILE A 227 5.09 9.01 19.60
N LEU A 228 3.98 9.72 19.40
CA LEU A 228 3.97 11.17 19.33
C LEU A 228 4.41 11.82 20.66
N ARG A 229 3.93 11.32 21.79
CA ARG A 229 4.36 11.81 23.11
C ARG A 229 5.87 11.62 23.32
N THR A 230 6.40 10.47 22.93
CA THR A 230 7.84 10.18 23.02
C THR A 230 8.66 11.17 22.19
N ILE A 231 8.26 11.41 20.93
CA ILE A 231 8.97 12.36 20.07
C ILE A 231 8.81 13.79 20.54
N ASN A 232 7.59 14.21 20.89
CA ASN A 232 7.27 15.60 21.23
C ASN A 232 7.96 16.10 22.50
N ARG A 233 8.34 15.20 23.43
CA ARG A 233 9.14 15.54 24.63
C ARG A 233 10.57 15.99 24.30
N HIS A 234 11.12 15.52 23.17
CA HIS A 234 12.50 15.82 22.74
C HIS A 234 12.53 16.78 21.55
N PHE A 235 11.59 16.61 20.62
CA PHE A 235 11.45 17.38 19.41
C PHE A 235 10.00 17.85 19.28
N PRO A 236 9.67 19.07 19.72
CA PRO A 236 8.30 19.59 19.63
C PRO A 236 7.76 19.52 18.19
N LEU A 237 6.53 19.04 18.05
CA LEU A 237 5.87 18.78 16.79
C LEU A 237 4.64 19.66 16.60
N VAL A 238 4.42 20.10 15.36
CA VAL A 238 3.23 20.84 14.93
C VAL A 238 2.46 19.97 13.92
N ALA A 239 1.20 19.68 14.22
CA ALA A 239 0.34 18.91 13.33
C ALA A 239 0.05 19.70 12.04
N LEU A 240 0.14 19.05 10.89
CA LEU A 240 -0.32 19.58 9.63
C LEU A 240 -1.79 19.21 9.38
N PRO A 241 -2.53 20.00 8.58
CA PRO A 241 -3.87 19.60 8.14
C PRO A 241 -3.83 18.21 7.50
N ARG A 242 -4.76 17.35 7.90
CA ARG A 242 -4.84 16.00 7.34
C ARG A 242 -5.52 16.04 5.96
N GLU A 243 -4.84 15.56 4.95
CA GLU A 243 -5.38 15.37 3.61
C GLU A 243 -6.51 14.32 3.62
N PRO A 244 -7.68 14.58 3.00
CA PRO A 244 -8.73 13.58 2.85
C PRO A 244 -8.20 12.27 2.25
N GLY A 245 -8.64 11.13 2.79
CA GLY A 245 -8.16 9.80 2.38
C GLY A 245 -6.71 9.49 2.74
N SER A 246 -6.01 10.36 3.48
CA SER A 246 -4.66 10.05 3.99
C SER A 246 -4.73 8.93 5.02
N THR A 247 -3.72 8.04 4.99
CA THR A 247 -3.55 7.02 6.04
C THR A 247 -2.79 7.54 7.25
N ALA A 248 -2.09 8.67 7.10
CA ALA A 248 -1.21 9.20 8.12
C ALA A 248 -1.59 10.62 8.49
N GLN A 249 -1.51 10.94 9.77
CA GLN A 249 -1.40 12.30 10.26
C GLN A 249 0.06 12.72 10.20
N VAL A 250 0.35 13.87 9.57
CA VAL A 250 1.71 14.40 9.37
C VAL A 250 1.97 15.53 10.35
N TYR A 251 3.22 15.61 10.82
CA TYR A 251 3.72 16.62 11.74
C TYR A 251 5.05 17.17 11.23
N ARG A 252 5.26 18.46 11.42
CA ARG A 252 6.55 19.12 11.24
C ARG A 252 7.22 19.37 12.59
N PHE A 253 8.53 19.47 12.58
CA PHE A 253 9.28 19.90 13.75
C PHE A 253 9.07 21.41 13.98
N ALA A 254 8.77 21.82 15.21
CA ALA A 254 8.47 23.20 15.56
C ALA A 254 9.68 24.15 15.38
N ASP A 255 10.90 23.61 15.42
CA ASP A 255 12.15 24.32 15.24
C ASP A 255 12.57 24.48 13.75
N GLY A 256 11.73 24.07 12.81
CA GLY A 256 11.97 24.23 11.37
C GLY A 256 12.87 23.17 10.74
N ALA A 257 13.23 22.08 11.43
CA ALA A 257 13.96 20.97 10.80
C ALA A 257 13.20 20.42 9.59
N LEU A 258 13.94 20.04 8.54
CA LEU A 258 13.36 19.78 7.21
C LEU A 258 12.51 18.52 7.09
N GLY A 259 12.68 17.52 7.97
CA GLY A 259 11.96 16.25 7.91
C GLY A 259 10.55 16.35 8.46
N GLU A 260 9.79 15.27 8.23
CA GLU A 260 8.44 15.13 8.73
C GLU A 260 8.29 13.84 9.51
N ILE A 261 7.45 13.88 10.55
CA ILE A 261 6.97 12.71 11.26
C ILE A 261 5.53 12.44 10.79
N ALA A 262 5.23 11.20 10.48
CA ALA A 262 3.88 10.80 10.15
C ALA A 262 3.48 9.57 10.96
N VAL A 263 2.24 9.51 11.43
CA VAL A 263 1.74 8.40 12.25
C VAL A 263 0.51 7.77 11.60
N ILE A 264 0.51 6.44 11.52
CA ILE A 264 -0.57 5.65 10.93
C ILE A 264 -1.22 4.82 12.05
N THR A 265 -2.30 5.36 12.59
CA THR A 265 -3.04 4.82 13.74
C THR A 265 -4.13 3.84 13.30
N SER A 266 -3.71 2.74 12.65
CA SER A 266 -4.65 1.77 12.07
C SER A 266 -5.48 1.02 13.11
N MET A 267 -4.97 0.90 14.35
CA MET A 267 -5.58 0.13 15.43
C MET A 267 -6.21 1.02 16.50
N THR A 268 -5.55 2.10 16.91
CA THR A 268 -6.04 2.94 18.02
C THR A 268 -6.96 4.07 17.58
N MET A 269 -6.73 4.67 16.40
CA MET A 269 -7.59 5.70 15.81
C MET A 269 -7.79 5.46 14.32
N PRO A 270 -8.60 4.45 13.91
CA PRO A 270 -8.78 4.10 12.52
C PRO A 270 -9.40 5.23 11.69
N PHE A 271 -8.80 5.51 10.54
CA PHE A 271 -9.21 6.54 9.57
C PHE A 271 -10.14 5.96 8.48
N CYS A 272 -11.16 5.19 8.88
CA CYS A 272 -12.03 4.46 7.97
C CYS A 272 -13.09 5.32 7.31
N HIS A 273 -13.49 6.43 7.93
CA HIS A 273 -14.60 7.29 7.52
C HIS A 273 -14.39 7.92 6.13
N ASP A 274 -13.14 8.22 5.75
CA ASP A 274 -12.78 8.82 4.46
C ASP A 274 -11.85 7.93 3.62
N CYS A 275 -11.89 6.62 3.84
CA CYS A 275 -11.00 5.67 3.18
C CYS A 275 -11.27 5.55 1.68
N ASP A 276 -10.38 6.08 0.86
CA ASP A 276 -10.44 6.19 -0.59
C ASP A 276 -9.69 5.07 -1.35
N ARG A 277 -9.40 3.94 -0.68
CA ARG A 277 -8.57 2.87 -1.24
C ARG A 277 -9.38 1.69 -1.73
N ILE A 278 -8.96 1.14 -2.87
CA ILE A 278 -9.31 -0.18 -3.38
C ILE A 278 -8.03 -0.99 -3.60
N ARG A 279 -8.09 -2.32 -3.53
CA ARG A 279 -6.94 -3.21 -3.71
C ARG A 279 -7.19 -4.20 -4.81
N LEU A 280 -6.12 -4.48 -5.58
CA LEU A 280 -6.03 -5.58 -6.52
C LEU A 280 -4.85 -6.47 -6.10
N THR A 281 -5.12 -7.73 -5.80
CA THR A 281 -4.09 -8.71 -5.42
C THR A 281 -3.36 -9.24 -6.66
N ALA A 282 -2.20 -9.87 -6.44
CA ALA A 282 -1.40 -10.44 -7.52
C ALA A 282 -2.14 -11.54 -8.30
N ASP A 283 -3.06 -12.25 -7.66
CA ASP A 283 -3.91 -13.28 -8.26
C ASP A 283 -5.24 -12.76 -8.81
N GLY A 284 -5.41 -11.44 -8.90
CA GLY A 284 -6.56 -10.83 -9.58
C GLY A 284 -7.82 -10.67 -8.74
N LYS A 285 -7.70 -10.62 -7.42
CA LYS A 285 -8.84 -10.38 -6.55
C LYS A 285 -8.99 -8.91 -6.20
N ILE A 286 -10.20 -8.40 -6.29
CA ILE A 286 -10.57 -7.11 -5.70
C ILE A 286 -10.81 -7.30 -4.22
N VAL A 287 -10.08 -6.54 -3.40
CA VAL A 287 -10.22 -6.50 -1.94
C VAL A 287 -10.59 -5.07 -1.52
N PRO A 288 -11.84 -4.79 -1.20
CA PRO A 288 -12.31 -3.43 -0.91
C PRO A 288 -11.66 -2.80 0.33
N CYS A 289 -11.33 -3.61 1.33
CA CYS A 289 -10.70 -3.16 2.58
C CYS A 289 -9.62 -4.14 3.02
N LEU A 290 -8.53 -3.60 3.64
CA LEU A 290 -7.44 -4.40 4.18
C LEU A 290 -7.94 -5.44 5.22
N PHE A 291 -8.89 -5.06 6.05
CA PHE A 291 -9.47 -5.89 7.10
C PHE A 291 -10.68 -6.73 6.65
N SER A 292 -11.04 -6.68 5.36
CA SER A 292 -12.16 -7.48 4.84
C SER A 292 -11.77 -8.95 4.71
N LYS A 293 -12.75 -9.81 5.02
CA LYS A 293 -12.70 -11.24 4.65
C LYS A 293 -13.17 -11.48 3.22
N ASP A 294 -13.92 -10.52 2.67
CA ASP A 294 -14.50 -10.64 1.34
C ASP A 294 -13.46 -10.32 0.26
N GLU A 295 -13.42 -11.19 -0.73
CA GLU A 295 -12.58 -11.10 -1.92
C GLU A 295 -13.41 -11.43 -3.14
N TYR A 296 -13.17 -10.71 -4.22
CA TYR A 296 -13.90 -10.82 -5.46
C TYR A 296 -12.93 -11.18 -6.58
N ASP A 297 -12.94 -12.44 -7.03
CA ASP A 297 -12.03 -12.94 -8.06
C ASP A 297 -12.40 -12.38 -9.44
N LEU A 298 -11.58 -11.46 -9.94
CA LEU A 298 -11.74 -10.82 -11.25
C LEU A 298 -11.07 -11.62 -12.37
N ARG A 299 -10.13 -12.52 -12.05
CA ARG A 299 -9.32 -13.25 -13.03
C ARG A 299 -10.15 -14.06 -14.03
N PRO A 300 -11.23 -14.76 -13.66
CA PRO A 300 -12.06 -15.48 -14.63
C PRO A 300 -12.65 -14.56 -15.69
N LEU A 301 -13.07 -13.34 -15.33
CA LEU A 301 -13.59 -12.36 -16.29
C LEU A 301 -12.49 -11.84 -17.22
N LEU A 302 -11.31 -11.51 -16.67
CA LEU A 302 -10.16 -11.05 -17.45
C LEU A 302 -9.74 -12.08 -18.51
N ARG A 303 -9.65 -13.35 -18.13
CA ARG A 303 -9.19 -14.45 -18.99
C ARG A 303 -10.28 -15.07 -19.83
N GLY A 304 -11.54 -14.89 -19.44
CA GLY A 304 -12.71 -15.30 -20.22
C GLY A 304 -13.10 -14.34 -21.34
N GLY A 305 -12.32 -13.26 -21.55
CA GLY A 305 -12.56 -12.31 -22.64
C GLY A 305 -13.69 -11.32 -22.38
N ALA A 306 -14.07 -11.09 -21.09
CA ALA A 306 -15.07 -10.10 -20.75
C ALA A 306 -14.64 -8.68 -21.21
N ASP A 307 -15.61 -7.88 -21.67
CA ASP A 307 -15.40 -6.48 -22.04
C ASP A 307 -15.16 -5.59 -20.81
N ASP A 308 -14.71 -4.37 -21.02
CA ASP A 308 -14.40 -3.43 -19.95
C ASP A 308 -15.64 -3.02 -19.16
N ALA A 309 -16.81 -3.00 -19.81
CA ALA A 309 -18.08 -2.69 -19.19
C ALA A 309 -18.46 -3.77 -18.14
N THR A 310 -18.28 -5.03 -18.47
CA THR A 310 -18.53 -6.16 -17.55
C THR A 310 -17.54 -6.14 -16.37
N ILE A 311 -16.26 -5.87 -16.63
CA ILE A 311 -15.24 -5.72 -15.60
C ILE A 311 -15.57 -4.54 -14.68
N ALA A 312 -15.95 -3.39 -15.22
CA ALA A 312 -16.32 -2.21 -14.44
C ALA A 312 -17.55 -2.48 -13.54
N ARG A 313 -18.59 -3.16 -14.05
CA ARG A 313 -19.75 -3.58 -13.25
C ARG A 313 -19.34 -4.48 -12.08
N PHE A 314 -18.48 -5.45 -12.33
CA PHE A 314 -17.97 -6.34 -11.29
C PHE A 314 -17.18 -5.57 -10.22
N ILE A 315 -16.27 -4.68 -10.61
CA ILE A 315 -15.50 -3.84 -9.69
C ILE A 315 -16.42 -2.95 -8.85
N ARG A 316 -17.43 -2.32 -9.49
CA ARG A 316 -18.43 -1.49 -8.81
C ARG A 316 -19.20 -2.28 -7.76
N HIS A 317 -19.67 -3.50 -8.12
CA HIS A 317 -20.33 -4.39 -7.18
C HIS A 317 -19.42 -4.74 -5.99
N ALA A 318 -18.17 -5.15 -6.25
CA ALA A 318 -17.21 -5.48 -5.21
C ALA A 318 -16.93 -4.29 -4.27
N PHE A 319 -16.76 -3.09 -4.83
CA PHE A 319 -16.49 -1.89 -4.03
C PHE A 319 -17.69 -1.41 -3.24
N TRP A 320 -18.90 -1.49 -3.80
CA TRP A 320 -20.14 -1.19 -3.09
C TRP A 320 -20.27 -2.00 -1.79
N ARG A 321 -19.83 -3.25 -1.78
CA ARG A 321 -19.84 -4.12 -0.61
C ARG A 321 -18.74 -3.85 0.42
N LYS A 322 -17.92 -2.82 0.21
CA LYS A 322 -16.92 -2.39 1.19
C LYS A 322 -17.59 -2.15 2.55
N PHE A 323 -17.04 -2.74 3.62
CA PHE A 323 -17.61 -2.56 4.95
C PHE A 323 -17.15 -1.24 5.60
N SER A 324 -17.79 -0.85 6.71
CA SER A 324 -17.52 0.43 7.40
C SER A 324 -16.05 0.63 7.75
N GLY A 325 -15.38 -0.43 8.24
CA GLY A 325 -13.94 -0.43 8.51
C GLY A 325 -13.58 -1.15 9.80
N VAL A 326 -12.29 -1.19 10.12
CA VAL A 326 -11.79 -1.86 11.33
C VAL A 326 -12.35 -1.24 12.63
N ALA A 327 -12.67 0.05 12.62
CA ALA A 327 -13.30 0.71 13.76
C ALA A 327 -14.52 -0.07 14.27
N THR A 328 -15.45 -0.44 13.38
CA THR A 328 -16.63 -1.23 13.74
C THR A 328 -16.27 -2.63 14.28
N LEU A 329 -15.22 -3.26 13.75
CA LEU A 329 -14.78 -4.56 14.25
C LEU A 329 -14.19 -4.48 15.66
N LEU A 330 -13.48 -3.39 15.95
CA LEU A 330 -12.90 -3.14 17.27
C LEU A 330 -13.99 -2.80 18.30
N GLU A 331 -14.95 -1.96 17.94
CA GLU A 331 -16.08 -1.55 18.79
C GLU A 331 -16.98 -2.75 19.15
N THR A 332 -17.20 -3.66 18.21
CA THR A 332 -18.09 -4.83 18.41
C THR A 332 -17.38 -6.05 18.99
N ALA A 333 -16.09 -5.95 19.31
CA ALA A 333 -15.24 -7.08 19.72
C ALA A 333 -15.26 -8.28 18.74
N GLN A 334 -15.73 -8.04 17.51
CA GLN A 334 -15.81 -9.06 16.44
C GLN A 334 -14.49 -9.25 15.69
N TYR A 335 -13.43 -8.54 16.11
CA TYR A 335 -12.13 -8.73 15.53
C TYR A 335 -11.53 -10.05 16.02
N VAL A 336 -11.68 -11.11 15.25
CA VAL A 336 -11.16 -12.43 15.54
C VAL A 336 -10.02 -12.74 14.57
N GLY A 337 -8.80 -12.26 14.92
CA GLY A 337 -7.57 -12.74 14.31
C GLY A 337 -7.40 -12.46 12.80
N HIS A 338 -6.33 -13.00 12.25
CA HIS A 338 -5.84 -12.77 10.89
C HIS A 338 -6.78 -13.26 9.82
N VAL A 339 -7.02 -12.36 8.86
CA VAL A 339 -7.73 -12.73 7.64
C VAL A 339 -6.74 -13.32 6.62
N ARG A 340 -5.58 -12.69 6.47
CA ARG A 340 -4.50 -13.08 5.55
C ARG A 340 -3.17 -12.47 5.96
N PRO A 341 -2.02 -13.11 5.65
CA PRO A 341 -0.71 -12.47 5.77
C PRO A 341 -0.59 -11.26 4.85
N MET A 342 0.08 -10.21 5.33
CA MET A 342 0.19 -8.93 4.62
C MET A 342 0.75 -9.06 3.19
N HIS A 343 1.72 -9.95 2.98
CA HIS A 343 2.37 -10.14 1.68
C HIS A 343 1.43 -10.63 0.56
N THR A 344 0.29 -11.25 0.91
CA THR A 344 -0.68 -11.72 -0.09
C THR A 344 -1.68 -10.64 -0.53
N ILE A 345 -1.83 -9.58 0.27
CA ILE A 345 -2.81 -8.50 0.02
C ILE A 345 -2.12 -7.25 -0.57
N GLY A 346 -0.83 -7.12 -0.35
CA GLY A 346 -0.07 -5.94 -0.68
C GLY A 346 -0.23 -4.83 0.37
N GLY A 347 0.70 -4.74 1.29
CA GLY A 347 0.75 -3.77 2.39
C GLY A 347 1.25 -2.38 1.98
#